data_c23f927741a92610c3dd69318090b861
#
_entry.id   c23f927741a92610c3dd69318090b861
#
_cell.length_a   1.000
_cell.length_b   1.000
_cell.length_c   1.000
_cell.angle_alpha   90.00
_cell.angle_beta   90.00
_cell.angle_gamma   90.00
#
_symmetry.space_group_name_H-M   'P 1'
#
loop_
_entity.id
_entity.type
_entity.pdbx_description
1 polymer ?
#
loop_
_entity_poly.entity_id
_entity_poly.type
_entity_poly.pdbx_seq_one_letter_code
_entity_poly.pdbx_strand_id
1 'polypeptide(L)'
;MLRIRRVTGRAVLGVGAIIAIVLSSCGDDSKDSAATGAGAAAAATLNGTSWVLSNYVDTNASVTAVAVAALDFDADGSTLSGSTGCNSFGGKFKQDGTKLVITLGPTTLKACTDDAASKQEQSILKLLPEVASFSGTDQLTLQDKAGSTLLVYKAGTAGLEGTSWTATGVNNGSAVESNALTETVTATFGANGALSGFAGCNQYSATYATSGSDGLTITAITTTRAACDDAKSTLETHYITALGNVATYKISGTTLTLRDSGGAIQASFTIAP
;
A
#
# COMPACT_ATOMS: atom_id res chain seq x y z
N MET A 1 46.49 6.49 -37.59
CA MET A 1 46.80 7.89 -37.91
C MET A 1 45.83 8.73 -37.11
N LEU A 2 46.13 9.05 -35.92
CA LEU A 2 46.87 10.17 -35.33
C LEU A 2 46.32 11.53 -35.75
N ARG A 3 45.65 12.25 -34.82
CA ARG A 3 45.98 13.65 -34.52
C ARG A 3 45.27 14.15 -33.24
N ILE A 4 46.07 14.22 -32.21
CA ILE A 4 45.87 14.99 -30.98
C ILE A 4 45.96 16.46 -31.33
N ARG A 5 45.06 17.32 -30.80
CA ARG A 5 45.31 18.76 -30.65
C ARG A 5 45.18 19.18 -29.19
N ARG A 6 46.33 19.48 -28.61
CA ARG A 6 46.45 20.30 -27.41
C ARG A 6 46.21 21.77 -27.79
N VAL A 7 45.51 22.53 -26.95
CA VAL A 7 45.59 23.97 -26.93
C VAL A 7 45.91 24.40 -25.49
N THR A 8 47.04 25.04 -25.42
CA THR A 8 47.66 25.64 -24.23
C THR A 8 47.19 27.08 -24.01
N GLY A 9 47.01 27.46 -22.73
CA GLY A 9 47.56 28.74 -22.23
C GLY A 9 46.63 29.92 -22.14
N ARG A 10 46.39 30.46 -20.94
CA ARG A 10 47.09 31.64 -20.45
C ARG A 10 46.53 32.05 -19.09
N ALA A 11 47.45 32.16 -18.14
CA ALA A 11 47.29 32.84 -16.87
C ALA A 11 47.30 34.36 -17.08
N VAL A 12 46.45 35.06 -16.32
CA VAL A 12 46.64 36.51 -16.09
C VAL A 12 46.59 36.74 -14.58
N LEU A 13 47.72 37.15 -14.05
CA LEU A 13 47.87 37.73 -12.72
C LEU A 13 47.34 39.17 -12.74
N GLY A 14 46.58 39.55 -11.73
CA GLY A 14 46.18 40.94 -11.43
C GLY A 14 46.28 41.18 -9.92
N VAL A 15 47.22 42.01 -9.59
CA VAL A 15 47.74 42.47 -8.30
C VAL A 15 46.78 43.44 -7.59
N GLY A 16 46.61 43.29 -6.27
CA GLY A 16 46.72 44.38 -5.30
C GLY A 16 45.47 45.12 -4.87
N ALA A 17 45.13 45.01 -3.61
CA ALA A 17 45.09 46.17 -2.70
C ALA A 17 44.78 45.70 -1.27
N ILE A 18 45.72 45.94 -0.40
CA ILE A 18 45.66 45.87 1.06
C ILE A 18 45.01 47.16 1.56
N ILE A 19 43.96 47.04 2.40
CA ILE A 19 43.62 48.11 3.35
C ILE A 19 43.39 47.45 4.71
N ALA A 20 44.30 47.76 5.62
CA ALA A 20 44.20 47.49 7.04
C ALA A 20 43.46 48.64 7.72
N ILE A 21 43.08 48.37 8.99
CA ILE A 21 42.78 49.40 10.06
C ILE A 21 41.31 49.20 10.51
N VAL A 22 40.93 49.05 11.79
CA VAL A 22 41.45 49.45 13.11
C VAL A 22 40.77 48.56 14.15
N LEU A 23 41.50 48.19 15.18
CA LEU A 23 41.02 47.68 16.45
C LEU A 23 40.23 48.76 17.21
N SER A 24 39.07 48.40 17.73
CA SER A 24 38.55 49.02 18.94
C SER A 24 37.88 47.96 19.81
N SER A 25 38.44 47.89 20.99
CA SER A 25 38.21 47.07 22.13
C SER A 25 36.95 47.50 22.92
N CYS A 26 36.51 46.55 23.74
CA CYS A 26 35.64 46.61 24.92
C CYS A 26 34.17 46.18 24.63
N GLY A 27 33.83 45.06 25.14
CA GLY A 27 33.37 44.81 26.47
C GLY A 27 32.01 44.17 26.45
N ASP A 28 31.98 43.11 27.04
CA ASP A 28 30.95 42.59 27.95
C ASP A 28 30.16 41.31 27.56
N ASP A 29 30.16 40.45 28.51
CA ASP A 29 29.55 39.16 28.60
C ASP A 29 28.08 39.09 28.16
N SER A 30 27.79 38.19 27.24
CA SER A 30 26.53 37.45 27.22
C SER A 30 26.77 36.10 26.57
N LYS A 31 26.82 35.09 27.41
CA LYS A 31 26.72 33.70 27.03
C LYS A 31 25.34 33.45 26.42
N ASP A 32 25.24 33.51 25.12
CA ASP A 32 24.15 32.80 24.40
C ASP A 32 24.79 31.70 23.57
N SER A 33 24.82 30.53 24.22
CA SER A 33 24.95 29.24 23.54
C SER A 33 23.70 29.10 22.65
N ALA A 34 23.80 29.50 21.41
CA ALA A 34 22.89 29.06 20.38
C ALA A 34 23.10 27.53 20.24
N ALA A 35 22.38 26.77 21.03
CA ALA A 35 22.11 25.39 20.74
C ALA A 35 21.38 25.42 19.38
N THR A 36 22.11 25.08 18.32
CA THR A 36 21.51 24.64 17.07
C THR A 36 20.68 23.39 17.43
N GLY A 37 19.41 23.64 17.77
CA GLY A 37 18.42 22.62 17.87
C GLY A 37 18.37 21.95 16.51
N ALA A 38 18.90 20.75 16.41
CA ALA A 38 18.55 19.84 15.35
C ALA A 38 17.02 19.77 15.38
N GLY A 39 16.39 20.42 14.41
CA GLY A 39 14.95 20.35 14.24
C GLY A 39 14.60 18.89 14.16
N ALA A 40 13.91 18.39 15.16
CA ALA A 40 13.32 17.07 15.09
C ALA A 40 12.47 17.08 13.82
N ALA A 41 12.87 16.28 12.83
CA ALA A 41 12.05 16.07 11.64
C ALA A 41 10.66 15.68 12.15
N ALA A 42 9.63 16.42 11.72
CA ALA A 42 8.26 16.10 12.10
C ALA A 42 8.02 14.63 11.78
N ALA A 43 7.58 13.87 12.78
CA ALA A 43 7.30 12.45 12.56
C ALA A 43 6.25 12.33 11.44
N ALA A 44 6.50 11.43 10.49
CA ALA A 44 5.56 11.18 9.41
C ALA A 44 4.20 10.80 10.01
N THR A 45 3.11 11.31 9.45
CA THR A 45 1.78 10.86 9.84
C THR A 45 1.48 9.54 9.17
N LEU A 46 0.87 8.62 9.90
CA LEU A 46 0.38 7.35 9.37
C LEU A 46 -1.04 7.47 8.78
N ASN A 47 -1.77 8.54 9.10
CA ASN A 47 -3.16 8.72 8.64
C ASN A 47 -3.26 8.63 7.11
N GLY A 48 -4.18 7.81 6.63
CA GLY A 48 -4.42 7.60 5.21
C GLY A 48 -3.32 6.83 4.47
N THR A 49 -2.43 6.14 5.19
CA THR A 49 -1.34 5.36 4.60
C THR A 49 -1.65 3.88 4.57
N SER A 50 -1.13 3.20 3.56
CA SER A 50 -1.26 1.75 3.35
C SER A 50 0.11 1.11 3.25
N TRP A 51 0.25 -0.08 3.81
CA TRP A 51 1.51 -0.77 3.98
C TRP A 51 1.40 -2.26 3.70
N VAL A 52 2.39 -2.84 3.03
CA VAL A 52 2.47 -4.28 2.74
C VAL A 52 3.60 -4.90 3.54
N LEU A 53 3.31 -5.98 4.25
CA LEU A 53 4.28 -6.68 5.08
C LEU A 53 5.44 -7.24 4.24
N SER A 54 6.64 -6.94 4.67
CA SER A 54 7.87 -7.54 4.13
C SER A 54 8.42 -8.63 5.04
N ASN A 55 8.51 -8.30 6.33
CA ASN A 55 9.09 -9.20 7.33
C ASN A 55 8.34 -9.06 8.67
N TYR A 56 8.33 -10.14 9.41
CA TYR A 56 7.86 -10.19 10.79
C TYR A 56 8.85 -10.97 11.66
N VAL A 57 8.79 -10.79 12.97
CA VAL A 57 9.63 -11.53 13.91
C VAL A 57 8.87 -12.75 14.39
N ASP A 58 9.48 -13.94 14.23
CA ASP A 58 9.04 -15.18 14.85
C ASP A 58 10.22 -15.78 15.64
N THR A 59 9.97 -16.17 16.88
CA THR A 59 10.98 -16.75 17.78
C THR A 59 12.32 -16.01 17.80
N ASN A 60 12.27 -14.66 17.81
CA ASN A 60 13.42 -13.72 17.76
C ASN A 60 14.21 -13.71 16.43
N ALA A 61 13.69 -14.30 15.38
CA ALA A 61 14.26 -14.23 14.04
C ALA A 61 13.37 -13.43 13.09
N SER A 62 13.98 -12.69 12.17
CA SER A 62 13.24 -12.02 11.09
C SER A 62 12.86 -13.04 10.02
N VAL A 63 11.58 -13.14 9.72
CA VAL A 63 10.99 -14.04 8.73
C VAL A 63 10.39 -13.22 7.61
N THR A 64 10.66 -13.58 6.36
CA THR A 64 10.03 -12.95 5.19
C THR A 64 8.56 -13.36 5.12
N ALA A 65 7.69 -12.40 4.79
CA ALA A 65 6.27 -12.67 4.60
C ALA A 65 6.04 -13.73 3.51
N VAL A 66 5.21 -14.73 3.80
CA VAL A 66 4.89 -15.85 2.90
C VAL A 66 3.56 -15.66 2.19
N ALA A 67 2.70 -14.81 2.74
CA ALA A 67 1.41 -14.42 2.15
C ALA A 67 1.27 -12.90 2.21
N VAL A 68 0.52 -12.34 1.26
CA VAL A 68 0.30 -10.89 1.18
C VAL A 68 -0.49 -10.41 2.39
N ALA A 69 0.17 -9.72 3.30
CA ALA A 69 -0.43 -9.10 4.47
C ALA A 69 -0.33 -7.59 4.37
N ALA A 70 -1.37 -6.88 4.79
CA ALA A 70 -1.47 -5.43 4.68
C ALA A 70 -1.87 -4.79 6.02
N LEU A 71 -1.50 -3.53 6.19
CA LEU A 71 -1.88 -2.67 7.30
C LEU A 71 -2.25 -1.29 6.74
N ASP A 72 -3.49 -0.89 6.93
CA ASP A 72 -4.05 0.37 6.44
C ASP A 72 -4.43 1.24 7.64
N PHE A 73 -3.90 2.45 7.68
CA PHE A 73 -4.27 3.47 8.67
C PHE A 73 -5.29 4.40 8.03
N ASP A 74 -6.49 4.45 8.54
CA ASP A 74 -7.55 5.28 7.98
C ASP A 74 -7.25 6.77 8.11
N ALA A 75 -7.78 7.56 7.19
CA ALA A 75 -7.55 9.00 7.16
C ALA A 75 -8.18 9.74 8.35
N ASP A 76 -9.09 9.09 9.09
CA ASP A 76 -9.70 9.61 10.33
C ASP A 76 -8.69 9.71 11.50
N GLY A 77 -7.52 9.07 11.36
CA GLY A 77 -6.46 9.09 12.38
C GLY A 77 -6.74 8.27 13.63
N SER A 78 -7.72 7.39 13.61
CA SER A 78 -8.13 6.62 14.78
C SER A 78 -8.40 5.15 14.51
N THR A 79 -8.79 4.78 13.29
CA THR A 79 -9.10 3.41 12.90
C THR A 79 -8.04 2.83 11.97
N LEU A 80 -7.86 1.53 12.05
CA LEU A 80 -7.01 0.78 11.14
C LEU A 80 -7.71 -0.51 10.71
N SER A 81 -7.31 -0.99 9.56
CA SER A 81 -7.71 -2.29 9.05
C SER A 81 -6.48 -3.01 8.47
N GLY A 82 -6.59 -4.31 8.26
CA GLY A 82 -5.50 -5.04 7.67
C GLY A 82 -5.85 -6.48 7.32
N SER A 83 -4.86 -7.14 6.72
CA SER A 83 -4.86 -8.55 6.41
C SER A 83 -3.61 -9.21 6.98
N THR A 84 -3.77 -10.41 7.49
CA THR A 84 -2.66 -11.27 7.92
C THR A 84 -2.06 -12.10 6.77
N GLY A 85 -2.70 -12.05 5.59
CA GLY A 85 -2.46 -12.97 4.47
C GLY A 85 -3.37 -14.20 4.49
N CYS A 86 -4.18 -14.36 5.54
CA CYS A 86 -5.21 -15.38 5.69
C CYS A 86 -6.54 -14.75 6.10
N ASN A 87 -6.53 -13.99 7.19
CA ASN A 87 -7.70 -13.33 7.73
C ASN A 87 -7.56 -11.80 7.70
N SER A 88 -8.71 -11.11 7.73
CA SER A 88 -8.77 -9.66 7.91
C SER A 88 -8.97 -9.31 9.36
N PHE A 89 -8.45 -8.17 9.77
CA PHE A 89 -8.69 -7.59 11.08
C PHE A 89 -9.00 -6.11 10.99
N GLY A 90 -9.74 -5.60 11.96
CA GLY A 90 -9.92 -4.18 12.20
C GLY A 90 -9.29 -3.79 13.52
N GLY A 91 -9.22 -2.49 13.80
CA GLY A 91 -8.70 -2.01 15.06
C GLY A 91 -8.69 -0.50 15.19
N LYS A 92 -8.03 -0.03 16.24
CA LYS A 92 -7.79 1.38 16.48
C LYS A 92 -6.31 1.64 16.69
N PHE A 93 -5.87 2.85 16.36
CA PHE A 93 -4.53 3.29 16.68
C PHE A 93 -4.53 4.68 17.29
N LYS A 94 -3.46 5.00 18.01
CA LYS A 94 -3.12 6.35 18.48
C LYS A 94 -1.67 6.61 18.16
N GLN A 95 -1.42 7.72 17.48
CA GLN A 95 -0.08 8.20 17.16
C GLN A 95 0.22 9.48 17.95
N ASP A 96 1.44 9.56 18.55
CA ASP A 96 2.01 10.75 19.17
C ASP A 96 3.48 10.84 18.78
N GLY A 97 3.78 11.67 17.79
CA GLY A 97 5.11 11.68 17.16
C GLY A 97 5.43 10.33 16.54
N THR A 98 6.49 9.68 17.00
CA THR A 98 6.87 8.31 16.61
C THR A 98 6.28 7.22 17.49
N LYS A 99 5.59 7.58 18.58
CA LYS A 99 4.90 6.62 19.41
C LYS A 99 3.63 6.13 18.72
N LEU A 100 3.40 4.84 18.78
CA LEU A 100 2.25 4.19 18.17
C LEU A 100 1.69 3.14 19.12
N VAL A 101 0.39 3.21 19.36
CA VAL A 101 -0.35 2.20 20.11
C VAL A 101 -1.42 1.63 19.21
N ILE A 102 -1.43 0.32 19.06
CA ILE A 102 -2.41 -0.42 18.25
C ILE A 102 -3.29 -1.26 19.18
N THR A 103 -4.60 -1.18 18.97
CA THR A 103 -5.59 -2.01 19.67
C THR A 103 -6.36 -2.79 18.61
N LEU A 104 -6.15 -4.09 18.57
CA LEU A 104 -6.86 -4.95 17.62
C LEU A 104 -8.35 -5.07 18.02
N GLY A 105 -9.17 -5.10 16.99
CA GLY A 105 -10.60 -5.36 17.06
C GLY A 105 -10.95 -6.76 16.53
N PRO A 106 -12.14 -6.93 15.94
CA PRO A 106 -12.57 -8.20 15.37
C PRO A 106 -11.64 -8.69 14.25
N THR A 107 -11.44 -10.00 14.19
CA THR A 107 -10.71 -10.70 13.15
C THR A 107 -11.61 -11.76 12.53
N THR A 108 -11.58 -11.95 11.20
CA THR A 108 -12.25 -13.09 10.55
C THR A 108 -11.56 -14.39 10.95
N LEU A 109 -12.27 -15.52 10.85
CA LEU A 109 -11.80 -16.82 11.31
C LEU A 109 -11.92 -17.88 10.18
N LYS A 110 -11.33 -17.57 9.02
CA LYS A 110 -11.18 -18.57 7.96
C LYS A 110 -10.03 -19.50 8.31
N ALA A 111 -10.12 -20.77 7.93
CA ALA A 111 -8.96 -21.66 7.94
C ALA A 111 -7.94 -21.20 6.89
N CYS A 112 -6.69 -21.09 7.28
CA CYS A 112 -5.61 -20.72 6.33
C CYS A 112 -5.32 -21.91 5.41
N THR A 113 -4.83 -21.60 4.20
CA THR A 113 -4.56 -22.62 3.16
C THR A 113 -3.38 -23.52 3.50
N ASP A 114 -2.45 -23.03 4.31
CA ASP A 114 -1.26 -23.76 4.72
C ASP A 114 -0.75 -23.32 6.11
N ASP A 115 0.17 -24.13 6.66
CA ASP A 115 0.76 -23.88 7.98
C ASP A 115 1.62 -22.61 8.04
N ALA A 116 2.25 -22.22 6.94
CA ALA A 116 3.12 -21.04 6.91
C ALA A 116 2.27 -19.76 6.99
N ALA A 117 1.16 -19.69 6.27
CA ALA A 117 0.19 -18.60 6.36
C ALA A 117 -0.44 -18.53 7.76
N SER A 118 -0.75 -19.69 8.38
CA SER A 118 -1.27 -19.77 9.75
C SER A 118 -0.26 -19.21 10.77
N LYS A 119 1.01 -19.55 10.64
CA LYS A 119 2.10 -19.01 11.52
C LYS A 119 2.29 -17.51 11.33
N GLN A 120 2.29 -17.04 10.08
CA GLN A 120 2.35 -15.61 9.78
C GLN A 120 1.19 -14.85 10.45
N GLU A 121 -0.03 -15.34 10.33
CA GLU A 121 -1.21 -14.76 10.98
C GLU A 121 -1.04 -14.67 12.48
N GLN A 122 -0.70 -15.78 13.14
CA GLN A 122 -0.49 -15.83 14.59
C GLN A 122 0.57 -14.83 15.03
N SER A 123 1.68 -14.72 14.30
CA SER A 123 2.75 -13.78 14.59
C SER A 123 2.27 -12.33 14.44
N ILE A 124 1.59 -11.97 13.35
CA ILE A 124 1.08 -10.62 13.12
C ILE A 124 0.12 -10.21 14.23
N LEU A 125 -0.88 -11.04 14.54
CA LEU A 125 -1.91 -10.75 15.55
C LEU A 125 -1.33 -10.65 16.96
N LYS A 126 -0.26 -11.40 17.24
CA LYS A 126 0.48 -11.32 18.52
C LYS A 126 1.34 -10.06 18.60
N LEU A 127 2.02 -9.66 17.51
CA LEU A 127 3.01 -8.57 17.52
C LEU A 127 2.38 -7.19 17.44
N LEU A 128 1.27 -7.02 16.72
CA LEU A 128 0.64 -5.71 16.55
C LEU A 128 0.27 -5.02 17.88
N PRO A 129 -0.28 -5.70 18.91
CA PRO A 129 -0.55 -5.06 20.21
C PRO A 129 0.72 -4.71 21.01
N GLU A 130 1.87 -5.31 20.71
CA GLU A 130 3.14 -5.04 21.36
C GLU A 130 3.85 -3.80 20.80
N VAL A 131 3.35 -3.23 19.70
CA VAL A 131 3.92 -2.03 19.08
C VAL A 131 3.87 -0.85 20.04
N ALA A 132 5.00 -0.16 20.18
CA ALA A 132 5.12 1.06 20.99
C ALA A 132 5.65 2.25 20.18
N SER A 133 6.34 2.01 19.09
CA SER A 133 6.87 3.06 18.21
C SER A 133 7.01 2.59 16.77
N PHE A 134 7.20 3.56 15.88
CA PHE A 134 7.50 3.29 14.48
C PHE A 134 8.60 4.22 13.96
N SER A 135 9.22 3.82 12.85
CA SER A 135 10.20 4.62 12.13
C SER A 135 10.11 4.35 10.63
N GLY A 136 10.61 5.33 9.83
CA GLY A 136 10.71 5.25 8.38
C GLY A 136 9.54 5.90 7.64
N THR A 137 9.76 6.18 6.34
CA THR A 137 8.81 6.83 5.42
C THR A 137 8.50 5.97 4.21
N ASP A 138 9.50 5.32 3.63
CA ASP A 138 9.35 4.39 2.50
C ASP A 138 9.22 2.94 2.96
N GLN A 139 9.71 2.69 4.17
CA GLN A 139 9.58 1.43 4.89
C GLN A 139 9.11 1.75 6.30
N LEU A 140 7.98 1.20 6.70
CA LEU A 140 7.46 1.32 8.06
C LEU A 140 8.02 0.18 8.92
N THR A 141 8.82 0.55 9.91
CA THR A 141 9.36 -0.40 10.91
C THR A 141 8.60 -0.19 12.21
N LEU A 142 7.86 -1.20 12.64
CA LEU A 142 7.13 -1.21 13.91
C LEU A 142 8.01 -1.86 14.98
N GLN A 143 8.09 -1.22 16.15
CA GLN A 143 9.02 -1.56 17.22
C GLN A 143 8.29 -1.69 18.57
N ASP A 144 8.82 -2.54 19.45
CA ASP A 144 8.36 -2.69 20.82
C ASP A 144 8.86 -1.55 21.72
N LYS A 145 8.55 -1.63 23.01
CA LYS A 145 8.97 -0.65 24.05
C LYS A 145 10.49 -0.61 24.25
N ALA A 146 11.21 -1.67 23.89
CA ALA A 146 12.66 -1.74 23.99
C ALA A 146 13.35 -1.23 22.70
N GLY A 147 12.58 -0.86 21.66
CA GLY A 147 13.07 -0.46 20.35
C GLY A 147 13.43 -1.63 19.44
N SER A 148 13.09 -2.87 19.82
CA SER A 148 13.31 -4.04 18.97
C SER A 148 12.30 -4.06 17.84
N THR A 149 12.75 -4.36 16.62
CA THR A 149 11.88 -4.50 15.44
C THR A 149 10.95 -5.69 15.61
N LEU A 150 9.65 -5.47 15.38
CA LEU A 150 8.60 -6.49 15.41
C LEU A 150 8.13 -6.84 13.99
N LEU A 151 7.79 -5.81 13.22
CA LEU A 151 7.19 -5.93 11.89
C LEU A 151 7.82 -4.88 10.97
N VAL A 152 8.06 -5.27 9.72
CA VAL A 152 8.59 -4.38 8.69
C VAL A 152 7.66 -4.42 7.49
N TYR A 153 7.20 -3.26 7.09
CA TYR A 153 6.31 -3.06 5.95
C TYR A 153 6.98 -2.17 4.91
N LYS A 154 6.59 -2.32 3.65
CA LYS A 154 6.90 -1.39 2.57
C LYS A 154 5.70 -0.49 2.31
N ALA A 155 5.96 0.77 1.94
CA ALA A 155 4.89 1.67 1.50
C ALA A 155 4.18 1.08 0.27
N GLY A 156 2.87 1.15 0.27
CA GLY A 156 2.04 0.72 -0.85
C GLY A 156 0.80 -0.02 -0.38
N THR A 157 -0.22 0.04 -1.21
CA THR A 157 -1.30 -0.92 -1.18
C THR A 157 -0.75 -2.29 -1.60
N ALA A 158 -1.27 -3.38 -1.05
CA ALA A 158 -1.08 -4.68 -1.68
C ALA A 158 -1.44 -4.51 -3.15
N GLY A 159 -0.45 -4.62 -4.04
CA GLY A 159 -0.68 -4.40 -5.47
C GLY A 159 -1.69 -5.39 -6.00
N LEU A 160 -2.34 -5.06 -7.10
CA LEU A 160 -3.25 -6.00 -7.78
C LEU A 160 -2.50 -7.20 -8.35
N GLU A 161 -1.26 -7.00 -8.78
CA GLU A 161 -0.48 -8.04 -9.46
C GLU A 161 -0.27 -9.28 -8.57
N GLY A 162 -0.53 -10.45 -9.13
CA GLY A 162 -0.42 -11.74 -8.45
C GLY A 162 -1.59 -12.06 -7.53
N THR A 163 -2.67 -11.27 -7.54
CA THR A 163 -3.84 -11.48 -6.67
C THR A 163 -5.02 -12.08 -7.43
N SER A 164 -5.81 -12.89 -6.73
CA SER A 164 -7.06 -13.48 -7.23
C SER A 164 -8.20 -13.14 -6.29
N TRP A 165 -9.34 -12.84 -6.86
CA TRP A 165 -10.48 -12.27 -6.18
C TRP A 165 -11.79 -12.97 -6.58
N THR A 166 -12.72 -13.11 -5.62
CA THR A 166 -14.10 -13.54 -5.84
C THR A 166 -15.02 -12.37 -5.56
N ALA A 167 -15.96 -12.08 -6.47
CA ALA A 167 -16.85 -10.94 -6.29
C ALA A 167 -17.83 -11.15 -5.13
N THR A 168 -18.06 -10.09 -4.38
CA THR A 168 -19.08 -9.98 -3.34
C THR A 168 -20.18 -9.00 -3.75
N GLY A 169 -19.97 -8.21 -4.80
CA GLY A 169 -20.95 -7.29 -5.34
C GLY A 169 -20.57 -6.82 -6.74
N VAL A 170 -21.56 -6.64 -7.62
CA VAL A 170 -21.43 -6.15 -9.00
C VAL A 170 -22.46 -5.06 -9.23
N ASN A 171 -22.05 -3.94 -9.83
CA ASN A 171 -22.95 -2.86 -10.19
C ASN A 171 -23.76 -3.22 -11.43
N ASN A 172 -25.09 -3.11 -11.32
CA ASN A 172 -26.03 -3.39 -12.41
C ASN A 172 -26.45 -2.12 -13.19
N GLY A 173 -25.76 -0.99 -12.95
CA GLY A 173 -26.08 0.32 -13.51
C GLY A 173 -26.96 1.19 -12.60
N SER A 174 -27.58 0.61 -11.56
CA SER A 174 -28.44 1.33 -10.61
C SER A 174 -28.02 1.10 -9.15
N ALA A 175 -27.53 -0.09 -8.84
CA ALA A 175 -27.12 -0.51 -7.51
C ALA A 175 -26.04 -1.59 -7.58
N VAL A 176 -25.36 -1.83 -6.45
CA VAL A 176 -24.49 -2.99 -6.28
C VAL A 176 -25.31 -4.18 -5.83
N GLU A 177 -25.38 -5.21 -6.67
CA GLU A 177 -26.06 -6.46 -6.38
C GLU A 177 -25.11 -7.46 -5.75
N SER A 178 -25.58 -8.17 -4.73
CA SER A 178 -24.87 -9.23 -4.02
C SER A 178 -25.79 -10.42 -3.81
N ASN A 179 -25.46 -11.54 -4.44
CA ASN A 179 -26.22 -12.79 -4.35
C ASN A 179 -25.30 -13.98 -4.68
N ALA A 180 -25.80 -15.20 -4.54
CA ALA A 180 -25.02 -16.41 -4.81
C ALA A 180 -24.48 -16.51 -6.25
N LEU A 181 -25.15 -15.90 -7.22
CA LEU A 181 -24.66 -15.87 -8.60
C LEU A 181 -23.48 -14.89 -8.75
N THR A 182 -23.51 -13.74 -8.05
CA THR A 182 -22.40 -12.79 -8.01
C THR A 182 -21.11 -13.44 -7.51
N GLU A 183 -21.19 -14.36 -6.55
CA GLU A 183 -20.03 -15.06 -5.99
C GLU A 183 -19.34 -16.02 -6.98
N THR A 184 -19.95 -16.28 -8.15
CA THR A 184 -19.30 -17.03 -9.23
C THR A 184 -18.32 -16.18 -10.04
N VAL A 185 -18.42 -14.86 -9.97
CA VAL A 185 -17.55 -13.93 -10.70
C VAL A 185 -16.18 -13.87 -10.04
N THR A 186 -15.13 -13.99 -10.85
CA THR A 186 -13.74 -13.95 -10.37
C THR A 186 -12.89 -12.95 -11.16
N ALA A 187 -11.82 -12.47 -10.54
CA ALA A 187 -10.82 -11.61 -11.18
C ALA A 187 -9.43 -12.02 -10.71
N THR A 188 -8.55 -12.35 -11.65
CA THR A 188 -7.13 -12.63 -11.39
C THR A 188 -6.29 -11.58 -12.10
N PHE A 189 -5.57 -10.80 -11.31
CA PHE A 189 -4.62 -9.80 -11.79
C PHE A 189 -3.25 -10.45 -11.91
N GLY A 190 -2.90 -10.86 -13.11
CA GLY A 190 -1.63 -11.50 -13.41
C GLY A 190 -0.50 -10.51 -13.63
N ALA A 191 0.71 -11.05 -13.90
CA ALA A 191 1.89 -10.27 -14.26
C ALA A 191 1.68 -9.51 -15.59
N ASN A 192 2.46 -8.44 -15.76
CA ASN A 192 2.47 -7.66 -17.01
C ASN A 192 1.12 -7.05 -17.41
N GLY A 193 0.27 -6.73 -16.42
CA GLY A 193 -1.01 -6.11 -16.68
C GLY A 193 -2.08 -7.05 -17.26
N ALA A 194 -1.93 -8.36 -17.15
CA ALA A 194 -2.94 -9.33 -17.56
C ALA A 194 -4.06 -9.42 -16.52
N LEU A 195 -5.31 -9.34 -16.97
CA LEU A 195 -6.50 -9.57 -16.13
C LEU A 195 -7.34 -10.69 -16.77
N SER A 196 -7.76 -11.64 -15.97
CA SER A 196 -8.63 -12.75 -16.42
C SER A 196 -9.56 -13.22 -15.32
N GLY A 197 -10.59 -13.94 -15.70
CA GLY A 197 -11.52 -14.52 -14.73
C GLY A 197 -12.78 -15.06 -15.38
N PHE A 198 -13.79 -15.31 -14.54
CA PHE A 198 -15.11 -15.75 -14.93
C PHE A 198 -16.14 -14.66 -14.65
N ALA A 199 -16.98 -14.35 -15.64
CA ALA A 199 -17.93 -13.24 -15.57
C ALA A 199 -19.37 -13.68 -15.21
N GLY A 200 -19.53 -14.86 -14.64
CA GLY A 200 -20.84 -15.44 -14.30
C GLY A 200 -21.42 -16.37 -15.39
N CYS A 201 -21.09 -16.14 -16.66
CA CYS A 201 -21.42 -17.01 -17.79
C CYS A 201 -20.16 -17.42 -18.55
N ASN A 202 -19.34 -16.49 -18.96
CA ASN A 202 -18.18 -16.72 -19.79
C ASN A 202 -16.86 -16.40 -19.07
N GLN A 203 -15.78 -17.04 -19.50
CA GLN A 203 -14.43 -16.60 -19.18
C GLN A 203 -14.16 -15.26 -19.88
N TYR A 204 -13.43 -14.37 -19.21
CA TYR A 204 -12.97 -13.14 -19.84
C TYR A 204 -11.47 -12.98 -19.70
N SER A 205 -10.91 -12.18 -20.60
CA SER A 205 -9.55 -11.66 -20.52
C SER A 205 -9.54 -10.18 -20.84
N ALA A 206 -8.63 -9.46 -20.21
CA ALA A 206 -8.46 -8.03 -20.37
C ALA A 206 -7.00 -7.63 -20.08
N THR A 207 -6.67 -6.38 -20.28
CA THR A 207 -5.44 -5.78 -19.77
C THR A 207 -5.77 -4.71 -18.74
N TYR A 208 -4.91 -4.59 -17.73
CA TYR A 208 -5.04 -3.52 -16.75
C TYR A 208 -3.73 -2.72 -16.65
N ALA A 209 -3.85 -1.46 -16.26
CA ALA A 209 -2.73 -0.60 -15.91
C ALA A 209 -3.08 0.20 -14.66
N THR A 210 -2.12 0.32 -13.75
CA THR A 210 -2.24 1.15 -12.54
C THR A 210 -1.52 2.48 -12.74
N SER A 211 -2.00 3.54 -12.10
CA SER A 211 -1.39 4.86 -12.12
C SER A 211 -1.58 5.57 -10.78
N GLY A 212 -0.54 6.27 -10.31
CA GLY A 212 -0.58 6.91 -9.00
C GLY A 212 -0.75 5.89 -7.88
N SER A 213 -1.49 6.26 -6.83
CA SER A 213 -1.74 5.43 -5.65
C SER A 213 -2.91 4.45 -5.81
N ASP A 214 -3.90 4.81 -6.62
CA ASP A 214 -5.20 4.11 -6.70
C ASP A 214 -5.82 4.09 -8.10
N GLY A 215 -5.20 4.72 -9.09
CA GLY A 215 -5.69 4.73 -10.46
C GLY A 215 -5.62 3.33 -11.10
N LEU A 216 -6.69 2.91 -11.75
CA LEU A 216 -6.81 1.64 -12.45
C LEU A 216 -7.57 1.83 -13.75
N THR A 217 -6.98 1.39 -14.85
CA THR A 217 -7.62 1.36 -16.16
C THR A 217 -7.69 -0.08 -16.63
N ILE A 218 -8.85 -0.54 -17.08
CA ILE A 218 -9.07 -1.88 -17.64
C ILE A 218 -9.50 -1.72 -19.10
N THR A 219 -8.80 -2.39 -20.01
CA THR A 219 -9.02 -2.28 -21.45
C THR A 219 -8.95 -3.65 -22.14
N ALA A 220 -9.29 -3.69 -23.42
CA ALA A 220 -9.23 -4.89 -24.25
C ALA A 220 -10.00 -6.09 -23.67
N ILE A 221 -11.17 -5.81 -23.07
CA ILE A 221 -12.01 -6.85 -22.46
C ILE A 221 -12.59 -7.73 -23.58
N THR A 222 -12.38 -9.02 -23.48
CA THR A 222 -12.91 -10.03 -24.40
C THR A 222 -13.52 -11.19 -23.59
N THR A 223 -14.57 -11.80 -24.11
CA THR A 223 -15.24 -12.95 -23.48
C THR A 223 -15.33 -14.15 -24.41
N THR A 224 -15.40 -15.35 -23.86
CA THR A 224 -15.86 -16.53 -24.62
C THR A 224 -17.36 -16.38 -24.95
N ARG A 225 -17.92 -17.29 -25.75
CA ARG A 225 -19.29 -17.17 -26.25
C ARG A 225 -20.10 -18.46 -25.98
N ALA A 226 -20.06 -18.95 -24.75
CA ALA A 226 -20.97 -20.01 -24.33
C ALA A 226 -22.38 -19.43 -24.13
N ALA A 227 -23.40 -20.19 -24.50
CA ALA A 227 -24.78 -19.84 -24.20
C ALA A 227 -25.11 -20.18 -22.74
N CYS A 228 -25.70 -19.25 -22.02
CA CYS A 228 -26.13 -19.38 -20.64
C CYS A 228 -27.61 -19.05 -20.50
N ASP A 229 -28.15 -19.30 -19.31
CA ASP A 229 -29.46 -18.77 -18.93
C ASP A 229 -29.45 -17.24 -18.83
N ASP A 230 -30.64 -16.64 -18.85
CA ASP A 230 -30.80 -15.19 -18.86
C ASP A 230 -30.18 -14.51 -17.64
N ALA A 231 -30.22 -15.15 -16.45
CA ALA A 231 -29.67 -14.56 -15.23
C ALA A 231 -28.15 -14.44 -15.30
N LYS A 232 -27.46 -15.49 -15.77
CA LYS A 232 -26.01 -15.50 -15.95
C LYS A 232 -25.57 -14.54 -17.05
N SER A 233 -26.28 -14.49 -18.16
CA SER A 233 -26.00 -13.60 -19.28
C SER A 233 -26.19 -12.11 -18.87
N THR A 234 -27.19 -11.84 -18.05
CA THR A 234 -27.42 -10.50 -17.48
C THR A 234 -26.31 -10.10 -16.52
N LEU A 235 -25.89 -11.01 -15.60
CA LEU A 235 -24.77 -10.74 -14.69
C LEU A 235 -23.47 -10.47 -15.45
N GLU A 236 -23.16 -11.29 -16.47
CA GLU A 236 -21.99 -11.05 -17.32
C GLU A 236 -22.01 -9.67 -17.94
N THR A 237 -23.16 -9.26 -18.53
CA THR A 237 -23.31 -7.95 -19.14
C THR A 237 -23.05 -6.82 -18.13
N HIS A 238 -23.62 -6.92 -16.93
CA HIS A 238 -23.41 -5.96 -15.84
C HIS A 238 -21.94 -5.92 -15.44
N TYR A 239 -21.32 -7.07 -15.20
CA TYR A 239 -19.93 -7.12 -14.76
C TYR A 239 -18.95 -6.60 -15.80
N ILE A 240 -19.09 -6.98 -17.07
CA ILE A 240 -18.22 -6.47 -18.15
C ILE A 240 -18.38 -4.96 -18.32
N THR A 241 -19.61 -4.44 -18.22
CA THR A 241 -19.86 -3.01 -18.24
C THR A 241 -19.20 -2.31 -17.03
N ALA A 242 -19.36 -2.88 -15.85
CA ALA A 242 -18.76 -2.36 -14.62
C ALA A 242 -17.23 -2.32 -14.71
N LEU A 243 -16.59 -3.39 -15.24
CA LEU A 243 -15.14 -3.41 -15.46
C LEU A 243 -14.66 -2.30 -16.40
N GLY A 244 -15.41 -2.04 -17.48
CA GLY A 244 -15.09 -0.98 -18.44
C GLY A 244 -15.19 0.44 -17.87
N ASN A 245 -15.92 0.64 -16.79
CA ASN A 245 -16.10 1.93 -16.12
C ASN A 245 -15.10 2.18 -14.99
N VAL A 246 -14.25 1.21 -14.64
CA VAL A 246 -13.31 1.34 -13.53
C VAL A 246 -12.30 2.46 -13.81
N ALA A 247 -12.10 3.30 -12.81
CA ALA A 247 -11.11 4.37 -12.81
C ALA A 247 -10.17 4.29 -11.60
N THR A 248 -10.64 3.74 -10.47
CA THR A 248 -9.82 3.61 -9.26
C THR A 248 -10.07 2.27 -8.56
N TYR A 249 -9.11 1.85 -7.73
CA TYR A 249 -9.25 0.69 -6.88
C TYR A 249 -8.77 1.00 -5.46
N LYS A 250 -9.31 0.25 -4.50
CA LYS A 250 -8.81 0.23 -3.13
C LYS A 250 -8.78 -1.21 -2.64
N ILE A 251 -7.62 -1.64 -2.16
CA ILE A 251 -7.47 -2.88 -1.40
C ILE A 251 -7.42 -2.50 0.08
N SER A 252 -8.26 -3.15 0.89
CA SER A 252 -8.29 -2.97 2.34
C SER A 252 -8.43 -4.35 2.98
N GLY A 253 -7.36 -4.82 3.60
CA GLY A 253 -7.28 -6.18 4.09
C GLY A 253 -7.49 -7.21 2.98
N THR A 254 -8.54 -8.02 3.08
CA THR A 254 -8.92 -9.02 2.07
C THR A 254 -10.01 -8.54 1.11
N THR A 255 -10.32 -7.25 1.09
CA THR A 255 -11.35 -6.68 0.23
C THR A 255 -10.73 -5.81 -0.87
N LEU A 256 -11.15 -6.01 -2.11
CA LEU A 256 -10.88 -5.13 -3.24
C LEU A 256 -12.18 -4.42 -3.63
N THR A 257 -12.13 -3.10 -3.73
CA THR A 257 -13.24 -2.27 -4.23
C THR A 257 -12.79 -1.55 -5.49
N LEU A 258 -13.52 -1.72 -6.59
CA LEU A 258 -13.33 -0.99 -7.85
C LEU A 258 -14.38 0.10 -7.95
N ARG A 259 -13.96 1.31 -8.37
CA ARG A 259 -14.83 2.48 -8.49
C ARG A 259 -14.65 3.15 -9.85
N ASP A 260 -15.70 3.83 -10.31
CA ASP A 260 -15.60 4.73 -11.46
C ASP A 260 -14.99 6.09 -11.08
N SER A 261 -14.84 6.96 -12.06
CA SER A 261 -14.30 8.32 -11.85
C SER A 261 -15.20 9.22 -10.99
N GLY A 262 -16.47 8.89 -10.82
CA GLY A 262 -17.40 9.56 -9.90
C GLY A 262 -17.37 9.01 -8.48
N GLY A 263 -16.60 7.94 -8.23
CA GLY A 263 -16.49 7.28 -6.93
C GLY A 263 -17.55 6.21 -6.67
N ALA A 264 -18.46 5.93 -7.62
CA ALA A 264 -19.46 4.88 -7.48
C ALA A 264 -18.80 3.49 -7.56
N ILE A 265 -19.20 2.59 -6.68
CA ILE A 265 -18.70 1.20 -6.68
C ILE A 265 -19.14 0.49 -7.95
N GLN A 266 -18.20 -0.04 -8.70
CA GLN A 266 -18.41 -0.85 -9.88
C GLN A 266 -18.38 -2.35 -9.55
N ALA A 267 -17.46 -2.77 -8.71
CA ALA A 267 -17.44 -4.13 -8.18
C ALA A 267 -16.74 -4.18 -6.81
N SER A 268 -17.13 -5.11 -5.99
CA SER A 268 -16.49 -5.43 -4.71
C SER A 268 -16.12 -6.91 -4.68
N PHE A 269 -14.98 -7.22 -4.07
CA PHE A 269 -14.44 -8.58 -4.04
C PHE A 269 -13.88 -8.90 -2.66
N THR A 270 -13.77 -10.19 -2.39
CA THR A 270 -12.92 -10.75 -1.34
C THR A 270 -11.78 -11.53 -1.99
N ILE A 271 -10.62 -11.58 -1.32
CA ILE A 271 -9.48 -12.35 -1.82
C ILE A 271 -9.89 -13.82 -1.98
N ALA A 272 -9.55 -14.41 -3.12
CA ALA A 272 -9.79 -15.84 -3.32
C ALA A 272 -8.89 -16.66 -2.41
N PRO A 273 -9.35 -17.79 -1.87
CA PRO A 273 -8.57 -18.66 -1.02
C PRO A 273 -7.36 -19.27 -1.74
#